data_381f825d2d153a48b1bbf3109475a6c8
#
_entry.id   381f825d2d153a48b1bbf3109475a6c8
#
_cell.length_a   1.000
_cell.length_b   1.000
_cell.length_c   1.000
_cell.angle_alpha   90.00
_cell.angle_beta   90.00
_cell.angle_gamma   90.00
#
_symmetry.space_group_name_H-M   'P 1'
#
loop_
_entity.id
_entity.type
_entity.pdbx_description
1 polymer ?
#
loop_
_entity_poly.entity_id
_entity_poly.type
_entity_poly.pdbx_seq_one_letter_code
_entity_poly.pdbx_strand_id
1 'polypeptide(L)'
;MSLVLDSSVTLAWVYSAEATVAVSDVFARVIESGAWVPALWRLEVANVLEMGVRKGRTDAAFRDAALADLALLPITVDAETDRHAWGATAKLAARYRLTLYDAAHLELARRRSLPLATLDPELRAAAAAEDIILIGA
;
A
#
# COMPACT_ATOMS: atom_id res chain seq x y z
N MET A 1 3.67 16.59 -3.20
CA MET A 1 4.29 15.43 -3.83
C MET A 1 3.54 14.16 -3.47
N SER A 2 3.22 13.34 -4.44
CA SER A 2 2.51 12.09 -4.24
C SER A 2 3.40 11.02 -3.58
N LEU A 3 2.87 9.82 -3.42
CA LEU A 3 3.54 8.68 -2.80
C LEU A 3 2.98 7.38 -3.35
N VAL A 4 3.66 6.27 -3.09
CA VAL A 4 3.13 4.93 -3.31
C VAL A 4 2.60 4.42 -1.96
N LEU A 5 1.36 3.95 -1.95
CA LEU A 5 0.65 3.55 -0.74
C LEU A 5 0.53 2.03 -0.66
N ASP A 6 1.18 1.44 0.34
CA ASP A 6 1.00 0.01 0.64
C ASP A 6 -0.26 -0.21 1.48
N SER A 7 -0.89 -1.36 1.31
CA SER A 7 -2.11 -1.72 2.03
C SER A 7 -1.95 -1.71 3.54
N SER A 8 -0.75 -1.97 4.07
CA SER A 8 -0.49 -1.94 5.51
C SER A 8 -0.82 -0.59 6.15
N VAL A 9 -0.47 0.52 5.51
CA VAL A 9 -0.80 1.88 5.99
C VAL A 9 -2.29 2.15 5.86
N THR A 10 -2.89 1.76 4.74
CA THR A 10 -4.33 1.90 4.51
C THR A 10 -5.14 1.19 5.59
N LEU A 11 -4.76 -0.02 5.93
CA LEU A 11 -5.45 -0.81 6.95
C LEU A 11 -5.24 -0.23 8.35
N ALA A 12 -4.10 0.41 8.60
CA ALA A 12 -3.88 1.14 9.85
C ALA A 12 -4.82 2.34 9.99
N TRP A 13 -5.22 2.98 8.91
CA TRP A 13 -6.27 4.01 8.97
C TRP A 13 -7.62 3.43 9.30
N VAL A 14 -7.95 2.30 8.70
CA VAL A 14 -9.26 1.63 8.87
C VAL A 14 -9.41 1.05 10.28
N TYR A 15 -8.37 0.37 10.76
CA TYR A 15 -8.34 -0.19 12.10
C TYR A 15 -7.68 0.80 13.05
N SER A 16 -8.49 1.65 13.68
CA SER A 16 -8.00 2.78 14.47
C SER A 16 -7.02 2.40 15.60
N ALA A 17 -7.09 1.17 16.10
CA ALA A 17 -6.14 0.69 17.10
C ALA A 17 -4.70 0.60 16.57
N GLU A 18 -4.50 0.58 15.26
CA GLU A 18 -3.20 0.54 14.59
C GLU A 18 -2.71 1.92 14.16
N ALA A 19 -3.51 2.97 14.38
CA ALA A 19 -3.18 4.33 13.96
C ALA A 19 -2.04 4.91 14.79
N THR A 20 -1.09 5.56 14.11
CA THR A 20 -0.01 6.33 14.71
C THR A 20 0.02 7.72 14.11
N VAL A 21 0.82 8.63 14.68
CA VAL A 21 1.00 9.97 14.11
C VAL A 21 1.55 9.88 12.69
N ALA A 22 2.54 9.01 12.46
CA ALA A 22 3.13 8.83 11.14
C ALA A 22 2.12 8.32 10.12
N VAL A 23 1.25 7.39 10.49
CA VAL A 23 0.18 6.86 9.64
C VAL A 23 -0.85 7.96 9.32
N SER A 24 -1.22 8.78 10.30
CA SER A 24 -2.13 9.92 10.10
C SER A 24 -1.52 10.99 9.19
N ASP A 25 -0.22 11.24 9.31
CA ASP A 25 0.48 12.18 8.44
C ASP A 25 0.47 11.72 6.98
N VAL A 26 0.59 10.42 6.73
CA VAL A 26 0.45 9.86 5.38
C VAL A 26 -0.95 10.12 4.84
N PHE A 27 -1.99 9.92 5.66
CA PHE A 27 -3.37 10.20 5.26
C PHE A 27 -3.54 11.66 4.80
N ALA A 28 -3.07 12.60 5.60
CA ALA A 28 -3.14 14.02 5.25
C ALA A 28 -2.42 14.32 3.94
N ARG A 29 -1.27 13.69 3.72
CA ARG A 29 -0.50 13.84 2.49
C ARG A 29 -1.21 13.26 1.27
N VAL A 30 -1.90 12.14 1.42
CA VAL A 30 -2.70 11.54 0.34
C VAL A 30 -3.85 12.47 -0.04
N ILE A 31 -4.55 13.05 0.94
CA ILE A 31 -5.63 14.03 0.68
C ILE A 31 -5.09 15.22 -0.10
N GLU A 32 -3.91 15.72 0.23
CA GLU A 32 -3.32 16.90 -0.41
C GLU A 32 -2.77 16.60 -1.81
N SER A 33 -2.04 15.49 -1.97
CA SER A 33 -1.22 15.23 -3.16
C SER A 33 -1.54 13.93 -3.88
N GLY A 34 -2.50 13.15 -3.39
CA GLY A 34 -2.85 11.86 -3.95
C GLY A 34 -1.84 10.77 -3.67
N ALA A 35 -2.15 9.58 -4.12
CA ALA A 35 -1.28 8.42 -4.01
C ALA A 35 -1.38 7.55 -5.27
N TRP A 36 -0.35 6.73 -5.49
CA TRP A 36 -0.30 5.71 -6.53
C TRP A 36 -0.27 4.34 -5.87
N VAL A 37 -0.94 3.38 -6.50
CA VAL A 37 -0.97 1.99 -6.05
C VAL A 37 -0.83 1.05 -7.24
N PRO A 38 -0.22 -0.14 -7.06
CA PRO A 38 -0.24 -1.15 -8.11
C PRO A 38 -1.64 -1.72 -8.32
N ALA A 39 -1.88 -2.34 -9.46
CA ALA A 39 -3.20 -2.80 -9.89
C ALA A 39 -3.85 -3.82 -8.95
N LEU A 40 -3.05 -4.51 -8.12
CA LEU A 40 -3.53 -5.49 -7.15
C LEU A 40 -4.02 -4.90 -5.82
N TRP A 41 -3.73 -3.62 -5.54
CA TRP A 41 -3.94 -2.99 -4.24
C TRP A 41 -5.40 -3.03 -3.76
N ARG A 42 -6.34 -2.76 -4.65
CA ARG A 42 -7.78 -2.80 -4.29
C ARG A 42 -8.21 -4.19 -3.85
N LEU A 43 -7.70 -5.22 -4.50
CA LEU A 43 -7.98 -6.61 -4.12
C LEU A 43 -7.34 -6.94 -2.77
N GLU A 44 -6.11 -6.51 -2.52
CA GLU A 44 -5.44 -6.74 -1.24
C GLU A 44 -6.22 -6.13 -0.08
N VAL A 45 -6.59 -4.86 -0.20
CA VAL A 45 -7.33 -4.15 0.86
C VAL A 45 -8.67 -4.82 1.11
N ALA A 46 -9.43 -5.09 0.06
CA ALA A 46 -10.73 -5.75 0.18
C ALA A 46 -10.61 -7.14 0.80
N ASN A 47 -9.58 -7.89 0.44
CA ASN A 47 -9.36 -9.23 0.98
C ASN A 47 -9.07 -9.21 2.48
N VAL A 48 -8.24 -8.29 2.95
CA VAL A 48 -7.97 -8.18 4.39
C VAL A 48 -9.24 -7.82 5.17
N LEU A 49 -10.04 -6.90 4.64
CA LEU A 49 -11.31 -6.52 5.26
C LEU A 49 -12.29 -7.68 5.28
N GLU A 50 -12.37 -8.45 4.21
CA GLU A 50 -13.23 -9.64 4.14
C GLU A 50 -12.75 -10.72 5.12
N MET A 51 -11.45 -10.96 5.21
CA MET A 51 -10.90 -11.90 6.20
C MET A 51 -11.21 -11.46 7.63
N GLY A 52 -11.18 -10.16 7.91
CA GLY A 52 -11.55 -9.60 9.21
C GLY A 52 -13.01 -9.92 9.57
N VAL A 53 -13.92 -9.86 8.62
CA VAL A 53 -15.33 -10.25 8.82
C VAL A 53 -15.43 -11.75 9.12
N ARG A 54 -14.80 -12.59 8.31
CA ARG A 54 -14.83 -14.04 8.48
C ARG A 54 -14.25 -14.51 9.81
N LYS A 55 -13.24 -13.80 10.31
CA LYS A 55 -12.58 -14.11 11.59
C LYS A 55 -13.27 -13.48 12.79
N GLY A 56 -14.34 -12.74 12.58
CA GLY A 56 -15.08 -12.10 13.65
C GLY A 56 -14.46 -10.84 14.23
N ARG A 57 -13.42 -10.28 13.58
CA ARG A 57 -12.79 -9.03 14.01
C ARG A 57 -13.70 -7.83 13.79
N THR A 58 -14.44 -7.83 12.70
CA THR A 58 -15.39 -6.79 12.31
C THR A 58 -16.65 -7.43 11.73
N ASP A 59 -17.55 -6.61 11.20
CA ASP A 59 -18.77 -7.08 10.53
C ASP A 59 -18.85 -6.55 9.09
N ALA A 60 -19.86 -7.01 8.37
CA ALA A 60 -20.07 -6.62 6.97
C ALA A 60 -20.34 -5.11 6.82
N ALA A 61 -21.06 -4.51 7.78
CA ALA A 61 -21.34 -3.07 7.73
C ALA A 61 -20.06 -2.24 7.86
N PHE A 62 -19.15 -2.65 8.74
CA PHE A 62 -17.85 -2.00 8.90
C PHE A 62 -17.04 -2.12 7.61
N ARG A 63 -16.93 -3.31 7.02
CA ARG A 63 -16.24 -3.56 5.77
C ARG A 63 -16.77 -2.66 4.65
N ASP A 64 -18.09 -2.63 4.47
CA ASP A 64 -18.72 -1.88 3.38
C ASP A 64 -18.53 -0.37 3.55
N ALA A 65 -18.62 0.14 4.78
CA ALA A 65 -18.36 1.54 5.08
C ALA A 65 -16.89 1.91 4.81
N ALA A 66 -15.95 1.06 5.23
CA ALA A 66 -14.52 1.29 5.01
C ALA A 66 -14.19 1.35 3.51
N LEU A 67 -14.71 0.42 2.72
CA LEU A 67 -14.49 0.42 1.27
C LEU A 67 -15.10 1.64 0.60
N ALA A 68 -16.27 2.08 1.03
CA ALA A 68 -16.89 3.30 0.51
C ALA A 68 -16.06 4.55 0.81
N ASP A 69 -15.54 4.67 2.03
CA ASP A 69 -14.69 5.79 2.42
C ASP A 69 -13.37 5.80 1.64
N LEU A 70 -12.72 4.64 1.51
CA LEU A 70 -11.46 4.53 0.77
C LEU A 70 -11.64 4.86 -0.71
N ALA A 71 -12.80 4.54 -1.29
CA ALA A 71 -13.10 4.85 -2.69
C ALA A 71 -13.15 6.36 -2.98
N LEU A 72 -13.32 7.20 -1.95
CA LEU A 72 -13.34 8.66 -2.09
C LEU A 72 -11.94 9.28 -2.12
N LEU A 73 -10.90 8.54 -1.75
CA LEU A 73 -9.54 9.07 -1.71
C LEU A 73 -8.96 9.26 -3.13
N PRO A 74 -8.11 10.28 -3.32
CA PRO A 74 -7.47 10.52 -4.62
C PRO A 74 -6.33 9.54 -4.89
N ILE A 75 -6.68 8.29 -5.11
CA ILE A 75 -5.74 7.19 -5.35
C ILE A 75 -5.80 6.77 -6.82
N THR A 76 -4.64 6.78 -7.47
CA THR A 76 -4.50 6.37 -8.86
C THR A 76 -3.92 4.97 -8.94
N VAL A 77 -4.62 4.08 -9.64
CA VAL A 77 -4.14 2.72 -9.91
C VAL A 77 -3.18 2.76 -11.09
N ASP A 78 -1.99 2.21 -10.91
CA ASP A 78 -0.97 2.14 -11.95
C ASP A 78 -1.41 1.19 -13.07
N ALA A 79 -1.54 1.71 -14.27
CA ALA A 79 -1.95 0.93 -15.44
C ALA A 79 -0.83 0.05 -16.00
N GLU A 80 0.41 0.21 -15.54
CA GLU A 80 1.57 -0.48 -16.06
C GLU A 80 2.08 -1.59 -15.13
N THR A 81 1.36 -1.91 -14.06
CA THR A 81 1.75 -2.96 -13.11
C THR A 81 2.04 -4.29 -13.83
N ASP A 82 1.16 -4.73 -14.71
CA ASP A 82 1.31 -5.97 -15.47
C ASP A 82 2.52 -5.97 -16.39
N ARG A 83 2.81 -4.83 -17.01
CA ARG A 83 3.95 -4.70 -17.92
C ARG A 83 5.26 -5.07 -17.25
N HIS A 84 5.42 -4.73 -15.96
CA HIS A 84 6.66 -4.94 -15.21
C HIS A 84 6.66 -6.20 -14.35
N ALA A 85 5.51 -6.91 -14.27
CA ALA A 85 5.33 -8.04 -13.36
C ALA A 85 6.37 -9.15 -13.54
N TRP A 86 6.66 -9.53 -14.77
CA TRP A 86 7.61 -10.61 -15.08
C TRP A 86 9.03 -10.10 -15.37
N GLY A 87 9.25 -8.80 -15.30
CA GLY A 87 10.56 -8.17 -15.50
C GLY A 87 11.11 -7.59 -14.19
N ALA A 88 11.11 -6.25 -14.09
CA ALA A 88 11.69 -5.55 -12.95
C ALA A 88 11.09 -5.97 -11.61
N THR A 89 9.79 -6.18 -11.55
CA THR A 89 9.09 -6.62 -10.32
C THR A 89 9.59 -8.00 -9.88
N ALA A 90 9.65 -8.95 -10.79
CA ALA A 90 10.15 -10.30 -10.47
C ALA A 90 11.61 -10.29 -10.00
N LYS A 91 12.44 -9.43 -10.59
CA LYS A 91 13.85 -9.28 -10.18
C LYS A 91 13.97 -8.72 -8.77
N LEU A 92 13.17 -7.73 -8.43
CA LEU A 92 13.15 -7.16 -7.08
C LEU A 92 12.66 -8.17 -6.05
N ALA A 93 11.61 -8.94 -6.40
CA ALA A 93 11.11 -10.00 -5.53
C ALA A 93 12.19 -11.03 -5.22
N ALA A 94 12.94 -11.47 -6.23
CA ALA A 94 14.01 -12.43 -6.06
C ALA A 94 15.17 -11.87 -5.23
N ARG A 95 15.57 -10.61 -5.49
CA ARG A 95 16.69 -9.95 -4.80
C ARG A 95 16.44 -9.79 -3.31
N TYR A 96 15.23 -9.39 -2.93
CA TYR A 96 14.89 -9.07 -1.54
C TYR A 96 14.00 -10.11 -0.88
N ARG A 97 13.73 -11.22 -1.54
CA ARG A 97 12.88 -12.30 -1.01
C ARG A 97 11.49 -11.80 -0.62
N LEU A 98 10.92 -10.96 -1.46
CA LEU A 98 9.57 -10.43 -1.28
C LEU A 98 8.57 -11.25 -2.11
N THR A 99 7.30 -11.19 -1.71
CA THR A 99 6.24 -11.62 -2.61
C THR A 99 6.22 -10.70 -3.83
N LEU A 100 5.66 -11.17 -4.94
CA LEU A 100 5.47 -10.34 -6.13
C LEU A 100 4.57 -9.13 -5.81
N TYR A 101 3.63 -9.30 -4.90
CA TYR A 101 2.71 -8.25 -4.47
C TYR A 101 3.44 -7.10 -3.77
N ASP A 102 4.33 -7.41 -2.82
CA ASP A 102 5.15 -6.40 -2.15
C ASP A 102 6.16 -5.78 -3.12
N ALA A 103 6.78 -6.59 -3.95
CA ALA A 103 7.72 -6.13 -4.97
C ALA A 103 7.06 -5.18 -5.98
N ALA A 104 5.77 -5.34 -6.27
CA ALA A 104 5.04 -4.43 -7.15
C ALA A 104 4.96 -3.00 -6.59
N HIS A 105 4.82 -2.86 -5.27
CA HIS A 105 4.87 -1.55 -4.62
C HIS A 105 6.26 -0.93 -4.72
N LEU A 106 7.29 -1.73 -4.48
CA LEU A 106 8.69 -1.30 -4.57
C LEU A 106 9.04 -0.85 -6.00
N GLU A 107 8.66 -1.63 -6.99
CA GLU A 107 8.87 -1.33 -8.40
C GLU A 107 8.19 -0.02 -8.81
N LEU A 108 6.95 0.18 -8.40
CA LEU A 108 6.19 1.39 -8.70
C LEU A 108 6.85 2.63 -8.09
N ALA A 109 7.28 2.56 -6.84
CA ALA A 109 7.97 3.66 -6.17
C ALA A 109 9.28 4.00 -6.88
N ARG A 110 10.05 3.00 -7.27
CA ARG A 110 11.30 3.18 -8.00
C ARG A 110 11.08 3.79 -9.38
N ARG A 111 10.15 3.26 -10.15
CA ARG A 111 9.85 3.70 -11.51
C ARG A 111 9.36 5.14 -11.56
N ARG A 112 8.53 5.55 -10.59
CA ARG A 112 7.98 6.91 -10.52
C ARG A 112 8.79 7.85 -9.65
N SER A 113 9.86 7.39 -9.03
CA SER A 113 10.68 8.20 -8.11
C SER A 113 9.83 8.83 -7.00
N LEU A 114 8.96 8.03 -6.40
CA LEU A 114 8.06 8.45 -5.32
C LEU A 114 8.46 7.78 -4.01
N PRO A 115 8.21 8.43 -2.86
CA PRO A 115 8.37 7.77 -1.57
C PRO A 115 7.34 6.64 -1.42
N LEU A 116 7.70 5.66 -0.60
CA LEU A 116 6.87 4.50 -0.29
C LEU A 116 6.37 4.58 1.15
N ALA A 117 5.06 4.53 1.31
CA ALA A 117 4.41 4.45 2.61
C ALA A 117 4.08 2.99 2.92
N THR A 118 4.77 2.39 3.86
CA THR A 118 4.55 1.01 4.29
C THR A 118 4.92 0.82 5.75
N LEU A 119 4.27 -0.13 6.39
CA LEU A 119 4.60 -0.59 7.75
C LEU A 119 5.30 -1.95 7.75
N ASP A 120 5.37 -2.63 6.59
CA ASP A 120 5.98 -3.94 6.50
C ASP A 120 7.51 -3.83 6.62
N PRO A 121 8.13 -4.50 7.64
CA PRO A 121 9.57 -4.40 7.86
C PRO A 121 10.42 -4.89 6.69
N GLU A 122 10.01 -5.96 6.02
CA GLU A 122 10.76 -6.52 4.89
C GLU A 122 10.72 -5.58 3.68
N LEU A 123 9.57 -5.00 3.40
CA LEU A 123 9.41 -4.03 2.32
C LEU A 123 10.18 -2.74 2.64
N ARG A 124 10.17 -2.29 3.90
CA ARG A 124 10.96 -1.13 4.34
C ARG A 124 12.46 -1.35 4.14
N ALA A 125 12.97 -2.53 4.50
CA ALA A 125 14.37 -2.86 4.32
C ALA A 125 14.78 -2.86 2.83
N ALA A 126 13.95 -3.43 1.98
CA ALA A 126 14.18 -3.45 0.53
C ALA A 126 14.16 -2.05 -0.06
N ALA A 127 13.21 -1.21 0.35
CA ALA A 127 13.12 0.18 -0.12
C ALA A 127 14.35 0.98 0.28
N ALA A 128 14.83 0.82 1.52
CA ALA A 128 16.06 1.49 1.97
C ALA A 128 17.26 1.07 1.13
N ALA A 129 17.37 -0.22 0.80
CA ALA A 129 18.45 -0.74 -0.05
C ALA A 129 18.40 -0.20 -1.49
N GLU A 130 17.20 0.19 -1.96
CA GLU A 130 17.00 0.80 -3.29
C GLU A 130 17.00 2.34 -3.25
N ASP A 131 17.40 2.94 -2.13
CA ASP A 131 17.42 4.39 -1.94
C ASP A 131 16.05 5.06 -2.13
N ILE A 132 14.98 4.35 -1.82
CA ILE A 132 13.61 4.88 -1.85
C ILE A 132 13.30 5.52 -0.50
N ILE A 133 12.74 6.73 -0.53
CA ILE A 133 12.33 7.43 0.69
C ILE A 133 11.15 6.69 1.33
N LEU A 134 11.26 6.43 2.62
CA LEU A 134 10.23 5.73 3.40
C LEU A 134 9.46 6.71 4.28
N ILE A 135 8.13 6.51 4.33
CA ILE A 135 7.23 7.25 5.21
C ILE A 135 6.25 6.28 5.88
N GLY A 136 5.51 6.75 6.88
CA GLY A 136 4.46 5.96 7.53
C GLY A 136 4.85 5.27 8.84
N ALA A 137 6.11 5.34 9.17
CA ALA A 137 6.58 4.78 10.45
C ALA A 137 7.65 5.66 11.08
#